data_5a3d192f7c3c4aa546aac9586bce1aad
#
_entry.id   5a3d192f7c3c4aa546aac9586bce1aad
#
_cell.length_a   1.000
_cell.length_b   1.000
_cell.length_c   1.000
_cell.angle_alpha   90.00
_cell.angle_beta   90.00
_cell.angle_gamma   90.00
#
_symmetry.space_group_name_H-M   'P 1'
#
loop_
_entity.id
_entity.type
_entity.pdbx_description
1 polymer ?
#
loop_
_entity_poly.entity_id
_entity_poly.type
_entity_poly.pdbx_seq_one_letter_code
_entity_poly.pdbx_strand_id
1 'polypeptide(L)'
;MSESLTGTIEAPFPEFEAPPANPMEVLRNWLERARRYGVREPRALALATVDGQGRPSTRIVVIAELGERGVVFATHADSQKGRELAQNPWASGVLYWRESSQQII
;
A
#
# COMPACT_ATOMS: atom_id res chain seq x y z
N MET A 1 -10.08 -15.63 -21.50
CA MET A 1 -8.70 -15.15 -21.61
C MET A 1 -8.40 -14.24 -20.43
N SER A 2 -7.38 -14.54 -19.73
CA SER A 2 -6.93 -13.64 -18.66
C SER A 2 -5.94 -12.62 -19.19
N GLU A 3 -6.12 -11.38 -18.83
CA GLU A 3 -5.17 -10.33 -19.17
C GLU A 3 -4.11 -10.23 -18.07
N SER A 4 -2.86 -10.10 -18.46
CA SER A 4 -1.77 -9.84 -17.53
C SER A 4 -1.79 -8.37 -17.12
N LEU A 5 -1.45 -8.11 -15.87
CA LEU A 5 -1.21 -6.75 -15.42
C LEU A 5 0.15 -6.32 -15.98
N THR A 6 0.10 -5.47 -16.98
CA THR A 6 1.32 -5.01 -17.64
C THR A 6 1.43 -3.51 -17.51
N GLY A 7 2.60 -3.05 -17.14
CA GLY A 7 2.93 -1.63 -17.14
C GLY A 7 3.71 -1.22 -18.38
N THR A 8 3.90 0.07 -18.52
CA THR A 8 4.68 0.66 -19.60
C THR A 8 6.11 0.97 -19.18
N ILE A 9 6.43 0.83 -17.91
CA ILE A 9 7.74 1.12 -17.34
C ILE A 9 8.36 -0.17 -16.83
N GLU A 10 9.58 -0.42 -17.24
CA GLU A 10 10.37 -1.53 -16.72
C GLU A 10 11.16 -1.03 -15.52
N ALA A 11 10.74 -1.43 -14.33
CA ALA A 11 11.34 -0.98 -13.09
C ALA A 11 12.31 -2.02 -12.54
N PRO A 12 13.53 -1.63 -12.15
CA PRO A 12 14.48 -2.56 -11.53
C PRO A 12 13.99 -2.99 -10.15
N PHE A 13 14.37 -4.21 -9.76
CA PHE A 13 14.04 -4.74 -8.44
C PHE A 13 15.28 -5.36 -7.78
N PRO A 14 16.28 -4.53 -7.44
CA PRO A 14 17.50 -5.06 -6.82
C PRO A 14 17.26 -5.66 -5.44
N GLU A 15 16.21 -5.24 -4.73
CA GLU A 15 15.87 -5.73 -3.40
C GLU A 15 15.48 -7.21 -3.40
N PHE A 16 15.12 -7.77 -4.56
CA PHE A 16 14.81 -9.19 -4.67
C PHE A 16 16.03 -10.06 -4.38
N GLU A 17 17.21 -9.64 -4.86
CA GLU A 17 18.46 -10.39 -4.66
C GLU A 17 19.20 -9.99 -3.39
N ALA A 18 19.05 -8.74 -2.96
CA ALA A 18 19.71 -8.18 -1.79
C ALA A 18 18.72 -7.35 -0.97
N PRO A 19 17.77 -7.99 -0.29
CA PRO A 19 16.76 -7.26 0.47
C PRO A 19 17.38 -6.56 1.70
N PRO A 20 17.05 -5.27 1.93
CA PRO A 20 17.46 -4.63 3.16
C PRO A 20 16.74 -5.22 4.38
N ALA A 21 17.31 -5.02 5.57
CA ALA A 21 16.75 -5.56 6.79
C ALA A 21 15.40 -4.95 7.17
N ASN A 22 15.17 -3.69 6.79
CA ASN A 22 13.94 -2.97 7.12
C ASN A 22 13.06 -2.81 5.88
N PRO A 23 11.87 -3.44 5.86
CA PRO A 23 10.96 -3.31 4.71
C PRO A 23 10.46 -1.88 4.47
N MET A 24 10.46 -1.03 5.47
CA MET A 24 10.09 0.39 5.29
C MET A 24 11.09 1.13 4.42
N GLU A 25 12.33 0.72 4.41
CA GLU A 25 13.35 1.27 3.51
C GLU A 25 13.04 0.94 2.05
N VAL A 26 12.61 -0.29 1.78
CA VAL A 26 12.18 -0.70 0.45
C VAL A 26 10.97 0.13 0.01
N LEU A 27 9.97 0.25 0.86
CA LEU A 27 8.77 1.02 0.56
C LEU A 27 9.09 2.48 0.25
N ARG A 28 9.96 3.09 1.06
CA ARG A 28 10.35 4.49 0.85
C ARG A 28 11.06 4.68 -0.49
N ASN A 29 11.97 3.79 -0.81
CA ASN A 29 12.72 3.85 -2.08
C ASN A 29 11.80 3.60 -3.28
N TRP A 30 10.87 2.68 -3.17
CA TRP A 30 9.93 2.36 -4.23
C TRP A 30 8.94 3.51 -4.47
N LEU A 31 8.46 4.14 -3.41
CA LEU A 31 7.58 5.32 -3.55
C LEU A 31 8.30 6.47 -4.23
N GLU A 32 9.56 6.71 -3.89
CA GLU A 32 10.35 7.75 -4.54
C GLU A 32 10.58 7.44 -6.02
N ARG A 33 10.87 6.19 -6.36
CA ARG A 33 11.00 5.77 -7.76
C ARG A 33 9.68 5.90 -8.50
N ALA A 34 8.57 5.50 -7.88
CA ALA A 34 7.24 5.62 -8.48
C ALA A 34 6.93 7.09 -8.82
N ARG A 35 7.26 8.00 -7.92
CA ARG A 35 7.09 9.44 -8.16
C ARG A 35 7.93 9.88 -9.36
N ARG A 36 9.18 9.48 -9.43
CA ARG A 36 10.07 9.84 -10.54
C ARG A 36 9.62 9.25 -11.87
N TYR A 37 9.02 8.07 -11.87
CA TYR A 37 8.50 7.44 -13.09
C TYR A 37 7.14 8.02 -13.52
N GLY A 38 6.56 8.92 -12.75
CA GLY A 38 5.27 9.50 -13.08
C GLY A 38 4.09 8.58 -12.82
N VAL A 39 4.23 7.64 -11.89
CA VAL A 39 3.12 6.81 -11.45
C VAL A 39 2.03 7.70 -10.84
N ARG A 40 0.78 7.49 -11.27
CA ARG A 40 -0.37 8.24 -10.76
C ARG A 40 -0.76 7.74 -9.38
N GLU A 41 -0.95 8.67 -8.46
CA GLU A 41 -1.42 8.37 -7.10
C GLU A 41 -0.62 7.24 -6.43
N PRO A 42 0.72 7.34 -6.34
CA PRO A 42 1.51 6.23 -5.82
C PRO A 42 1.26 5.93 -4.35
N ARG A 43 0.66 6.87 -3.61
CA ARG A 43 0.31 6.74 -2.19
C ARG A 43 -1.12 6.27 -1.94
N ALA A 44 -1.87 5.96 -2.99
CA ALA A 44 -3.23 5.43 -2.87
C ALA A 44 -3.15 3.97 -2.42
N LEU A 45 -3.62 3.69 -1.22
CA LEU A 45 -3.56 2.39 -0.57
C LEU A 45 -4.96 1.80 -0.49
N ALA A 46 -5.16 0.62 -1.06
CA ALA A 46 -6.37 -0.15 -0.81
C ALA A 46 -6.24 -0.82 0.55
N LEU A 47 -7.01 -0.35 1.52
CA LEU A 47 -6.92 -0.79 2.91
C LEU A 47 -8.12 -1.64 3.27
N ALA A 48 -7.87 -2.88 3.69
CA ALA A 48 -8.88 -3.79 4.17
C ALA A 48 -8.87 -3.83 5.70
N THR A 49 -10.04 -3.71 6.29
CA THR A 49 -10.25 -3.85 7.73
C THR A 49 -11.34 -4.88 7.99
N VAL A 50 -11.51 -5.28 9.24
CA VAL A 50 -12.40 -6.36 9.61
C VAL A 50 -13.29 -5.89 10.76
N ASP A 51 -14.59 -6.19 10.69
CA ASP A 51 -15.51 -5.90 11.80
C ASP A 51 -15.42 -6.95 12.91
N GLY A 52 -16.19 -6.76 13.97
CA GLY A 52 -16.19 -7.68 15.11
C GLY A 52 -16.73 -9.08 14.80
N GLN A 53 -17.33 -9.29 13.64
CA GLN A 53 -17.85 -10.59 13.20
C GLN A 53 -16.97 -11.24 12.13
N GLY A 54 -15.80 -10.68 11.87
CA GLY A 54 -14.88 -11.21 10.89
C GLY A 54 -15.19 -10.84 9.45
N ARG A 55 -16.08 -9.88 9.21
CA ARG A 55 -16.43 -9.47 7.85
C ARG A 55 -15.49 -8.37 7.39
N PRO A 56 -14.78 -8.56 6.26
CA PRO A 56 -13.86 -7.54 5.75
C PRO A 56 -14.57 -6.48 4.93
N SER A 57 -13.98 -5.30 4.89
CA SER A 57 -14.36 -4.24 3.97
C SER A 57 -13.11 -3.52 3.50
N THR A 58 -13.15 -2.92 2.31
CA THR A 58 -11.98 -2.33 1.67
C THR A 58 -12.34 -0.95 1.10
N ARG A 59 -11.41 -0.02 1.21
CA ARG A 59 -11.52 1.32 0.64
C ARG A 59 -10.14 1.85 0.32
N ILE A 60 -10.07 2.94 -0.44
CA ILE A 60 -8.79 3.60 -0.73
C ILE A 60 -8.56 4.68 0.31
N VAL A 61 -7.35 4.70 0.85
CA VAL A 61 -6.84 5.79 1.69
C VAL A 61 -5.53 6.30 1.09
N VAL A 62 -5.11 7.48 1.46
CA VAL A 62 -3.83 8.04 0.98
C VAL A 62 -2.83 8.04 2.13
N ILE A 63 -1.65 7.49 1.87
CA ILE A 63 -0.57 7.50 2.85
C ILE A 63 -0.11 8.96 3.05
N ALA A 64 -0.23 9.46 4.29
CA ALA A 64 0.17 10.82 4.64
C ALA A 64 1.67 10.89 4.89
N GLU A 65 2.23 9.93 5.62
CA GLU A 65 3.66 9.89 5.89
C GLU A 65 4.14 8.46 6.10
N LEU A 66 5.45 8.27 5.96
CA LEU A 66 6.12 7.01 6.22
C LEU A 66 6.89 7.13 7.53
N GLY A 67 6.53 6.29 8.50
CA GLY A 67 7.25 6.19 9.75
C GLY A 67 8.32 5.09 9.69
N GLU A 68 9.05 4.92 10.78
CA GLU A 68 10.07 3.87 10.88
C GLU A 68 9.47 2.46 10.92
N ARG A 69 8.22 2.35 11.40
CA ARG A 69 7.56 1.06 11.65
C ARG A 69 6.33 0.84 10.79
N GLY A 70 5.94 1.77 9.96
CA GLY A 70 4.74 1.63 9.17
C GLY A 70 4.34 2.92 8.48
N VAL A 71 3.17 2.87 7.87
CA VAL A 71 2.61 4.00 7.15
C VAL A 71 1.57 4.70 8.03
N VAL A 72 1.41 5.99 7.82
CA VAL A 72 0.43 6.81 8.54
C VAL A 72 -0.58 7.36 7.54
N PHE A 73 -1.85 7.20 7.86
CA PHE A 73 -2.94 7.82 7.10
C PHE A 73 -3.93 8.47 8.06
N ALA A 74 -4.62 9.49 7.59
CA ALA A 74 -5.63 10.18 8.39
C ALA A 74 -7.00 9.58 8.14
N THR A 75 -7.81 9.45 9.20
CA THR A 75 -9.18 8.98 9.10
C THR A 75 -10.01 9.55 10.25
N HIS A 76 -11.33 9.55 10.07
CA HIS A 76 -12.24 9.89 11.16
C HIS A 76 -12.50 8.65 12.03
N ALA A 77 -12.50 8.84 13.35
CA ALA A 77 -12.69 7.75 14.30
C ALA A 77 -14.07 7.08 14.16
N ASP A 78 -15.09 7.83 13.75
CA ASP A 78 -16.45 7.35 13.57
C ASP A 78 -16.76 6.88 12.15
N SER A 79 -15.77 6.85 11.24
CA SER A 79 -15.90 6.18 9.96
C SER A 79 -15.96 4.66 10.15
N GLN A 80 -16.42 3.94 9.13
CA GLN A 80 -16.48 2.48 9.20
C GLN A 80 -15.11 1.87 9.52
N LYS A 81 -14.06 2.29 8.81
CA LYS A 81 -12.71 1.77 9.07
C LYS A 81 -12.19 2.17 10.46
N GLY A 82 -12.53 3.37 10.93
CA GLY A 82 -12.15 3.81 12.28
C GLY A 82 -12.79 2.95 13.34
N ARG A 83 -14.09 2.64 13.21
CA ARG A 83 -14.80 1.75 14.14
C ARG A 83 -14.26 0.33 14.09
N GLU A 84 -13.99 -0.20 12.88
CA GLU A 84 -13.46 -1.55 12.71
C GLU A 84 -12.07 -1.68 13.32
N LEU A 85 -11.18 -0.72 13.10
CA LEU A 85 -9.82 -0.74 13.66
C LEU A 85 -9.83 -0.63 15.18
N ALA A 86 -10.80 0.06 15.77
CA ALA A 86 -10.95 0.13 17.23
C ALA A 86 -11.34 -1.23 17.81
N GLN A 87 -12.11 -2.04 17.10
CA GLN A 87 -12.55 -3.37 17.52
C GLN A 87 -11.54 -4.46 17.18
N ASN A 88 -10.91 -4.34 16.01
CA ASN A 88 -9.97 -5.34 15.49
C ASN A 88 -8.83 -4.59 14.80
N PRO A 89 -7.61 -4.60 15.38
CA PRO A 89 -6.50 -3.83 14.85
C PRO A 89 -5.83 -4.46 13.62
N TRP A 90 -6.27 -5.65 13.20
CA TRP A 90 -5.71 -6.29 12.01
C TRP A 90 -6.22 -5.62 10.75
N ALA A 91 -5.28 -5.35 9.86
CA ALA A 91 -5.57 -4.72 8.58
C ALA A 91 -4.61 -5.28 7.53
N SER A 92 -5.02 -5.17 6.28
CA SER A 92 -4.17 -5.51 5.14
C SER A 92 -4.28 -4.39 4.12
N GLY A 93 -3.21 -4.16 3.36
CA GLY A 93 -3.22 -3.11 2.37
C GLY A 93 -2.41 -3.48 1.15
N VAL A 94 -2.77 -2.87 0.01
CA VAL A 94 -1.99 -3.02 -1.21
C VAL A 94 -1.84 -1.66 -1.88
N LEU A 95 -0.59 -1.37 -2.25
CA LEU A 95 -0.27 -0.31 -3.20
C LEU A 95 -0.10 -0.98 -4.55
N TYR A 96 -0.79 -0.47 -5.58
CA TYR A 96 -0.68 -0.99 -6.93
C TYR A 96 -0.30 0.13 -7.89
N TRP A 97 0.83 -0.05 -8.57
CA TRP A 97 1.36 0.90 -9.55
C TRP A 97 1.30 0.27 -10.94
N ARG A 98 0.25 0.61 -11.66
CA ARG A 98 0.00 0.02 -12.97
C ARG A 98 1.14 0.29 -13.95
N GLU A 99 1.68 1.49 -13.94
CA GLU A 99 2.71 1.92 -14.91
C GLU A 99 3.97 1.06 -14.84
N SER A 100 4.34 0.61 -13.65
CA SER A 100 5.54 -0.21 -13.44
C SER A 100 5.24 -1.68 -13.17
N SER A 101 3.97 -2.08 -13.21
CA SER A 101 3.52 -3.46 -12.92
C SER A 101 4.00 -3.95 -11.54
N GLN A 102 3.95 -3.07 -10.54
CA GLN A 102 4.43 -3.36 -9.20
C GLN A 102 3.30 -3.26 -8.19
N GLN A 103 3.38 -4.11 -7.17
CA GLN A 103 2.49 -4.00 -6.00
C GLN A 103 3.28 -4.26 -4.74
N ILE A 104 2.83 -3.63 -3.66
CA ILE A 104 3.35 -3.84 -2.31
C ILE A 104 2.17 -4.19 -1.41
N ILE A 105 2.30 -5.30 -0.71
CA ILE A 105 1.26 -5.81 0.20
C ILE A 105 1.80 -5.76 1.63
#